data_b0fb41f9baf082bb93e1b209d3db0e4c
#
_entry.id   b0fb41f9baf082bb93e1b209d3db0e4c
#
_cell.length_a   1.000
_cell.length_b   1.000
_cell.length_c   1.000
_cell.angle_alpha   90.00
_cell.angle_beta   90.00
_cell.angle_gamma   90.00
#
_symmetry.space_group_name_H-M   'P 1'
#
loop_
_entity.id
_entity.type
_entity.pdbx_description
1 polymer ?
#
loop_
_entity_poly.entity_id
_entity_poly.type
_entity_poly.pdbx_seq_one_letter_code
_entity_poly.pdbx_strand_id
1 'polypeptide(L)'
;MLNKSDNEIYIMAPGEGNVLDYIVLNKAFNLEDLEEIISLNSHNEFLFSPVHGEVINISKDYGFIEIGMKEGVNIIVSTHINKNIKAIEPMVDIGGEVLTGQILMYFEKENDCDIPITVAIKKSHSILKIVKSKNKNIVVNEYIMKLNLI
;
A
#
# COMPACT_ATOMS: atom_id res chain seq x y z
N MET A 1 -8.85 21.21 -15.48
CA MET A 1 -8.70 21.01 -14.04
C MET A 1 -9.74 20.01 -13.57
N LEU A 2 -9.28 18.90 -13.01
CA LEU A 2 -10.19 17.91 -12.49
C LEU A 2 -10.83 18.46 -11.21
N ASN A 3 -12.15 18.64 -11.24
CA ASN A 3 -12.89 18.91 -10.03
C ASN A 3 -12.90 17.61 -9.20
N LYS A 4 -11.96 17.52 -8.29
CA LYS A 4 -11.93 16.46 -7.33
C LYS A 4 -13.13 16.63 -6.42
N SER A 5 -14.09 15.71 -6.43
CA SER A 5 -15.11 15.75 -5.41
C SER A 5 -14.43 15.52 -4.05
N ASP A 6 -14.87 16.23 -3.02
CA ASP A 6 -14.28 16.12 -1.67
C ASP A 6 -14.40 14.69 -1.11
N ASN A 7 -15.18 13.83 -1.77
CA ASN A 7 -15.45 12.45 -1.35
C ASN A 7 -14.63 11.40 -2.11
N GLU A 8 -13.70 11.83 -2.96
CA GLU A 8 -12.84 10.91 -3.69
C GLU A 8 -11.43 10.89 -3.12
N ILE A 9 -10.90 9.69 -2.94
CA ILE A 9 -9.52 9.48 -2.52
C ILE A 9 -8.86 8.53 -3.50
N TYR A 10 -7.66 8.89 -3.96
CA TYR A 10 -6.84 8.05 -4.81
C TYR A 10 -5.81 7.32 -3.97
N ILE A 11 -5.77 6.00 -4.11
CA ILE A 11 -4.73 5.16 -3.53
C ILE A 11 -3.64 5.01 -4.58
N MET A 12 -2.45 5.52 -4.29
CA MET A 12 -1.36 5.59 -5.24
C MET A 12 -0.51 4.32 -5.19
N ALA A 13 0.25 4.09 -6.25
CA ALA A 13 1.11 2.92 -6.34
C ALA A 13 2.19 2.93 -5.25
N PRO A 14 2.34 1.84 -4.48
CA PRO A 14 3.39 1.74 -3.46
C PRO A 14 4.74 1.32 -4.02
N GLY A 15 4.82 1.04 -5.32
CA GLY A 15 6.02 0.63 -6.03
C GLY A 15 5.79 0.67 -7.53
N GLU A 16 6.74 0.19 -8.29
CA GLU A 16 6.67 0.17 -9.76
C GLU A 16 6.77 -1.25 -10.27
N GLY A 17 5.83 -1.68 -11.08
CA GLY A 17 5.86 -3.01 -11.66
C GLY A 17 4.53 -3.51 -12.15
N ASN A 18 4.37 -4.81 -12.18
CA ASN A 18 3.21 -5.47 -12.73
C ASN A 18 2.19 -5.80 -11.65
N VAL A 19 0.92 -5.50 -11.92
CA VAL A 19 -0.19 -5.97 -11.08
C VAL A 19 -0.30 -7.49 -11.26
N LEU A 20 -0.39 -8.20 -10.14
CA LEU A 20 -0.50 -9.65 -10.12
C LEU A 20 -1.95 -10.11 -10.27
N ASP A 21 -2.14 -11.27 -10.90
CA ASP A 21 -3.46 -11.91 -11.02
C ASP A 21 -3.88 -12.66 -9.74
N TYR A 22 -2.99 -12.72 -8.76
CA TYR A 22 -3.22 -13.38 -7.47
C TYR A 22 -2.79 -12.46 -6.34
N ILE A 23 -3.26 -12.74 -5.14
CA ILE A 23 -2.95 -11.94 -3.96
C ILE A 23 -1.84 -12.61 -3.14
N VAL A 24 -0.82 -11.83 -2.81
CA VAL A 24 0.26 -12.25 -1.92
C VAL A 24 -0.08 -11.73 -0.53
N LEU A 25 -0.42 -12.65 0.36
CA LEU A 25 -0.87 -12.30 1.72
C LEU A 25 0.23 -12.42 2.74
N ASN A 26 0.24 -11.47 3.66
CA ASN A 26 0.97 -11.61 4.92
C ASN A 26 0.05 -12.34 5.92
N LYS A 27 0.64 -13.21 6.73
CA LYS A 27 -0.11 -13.98 7.77
C LYS A 27 -0.84 -13.08 8.76
N ALA A 28 -0.43 -11.83 8.91
CA ALA A 28 -1.06 -10.87 9.80
C ALA A 28 -2.41 -10.37 9.28
N PHE A 29 -2.75 -10.63 8.00
CA PHE A 29 -4.02 -10.18 7.44
C PHE A 29 -5.15 -11.13 7.83
N ASN A 30 -6.23 -10.55 8.35
CA ASN A 30 -7.50 -11.22 8.45
C ASN A 30 -8.36 -10.77 7.27
N LEU A 31 -8.61 -11.66 6.32
CA LEU A 31 -9.35 -11.34 5.10
C LEU A 31 -10.75 -10.82 5.38
N GLU A 32 -11.37 -11.24 6.48
CA GLU A 32 -12.70 -10.78 6.85
C GLU A 32 -12.75 -9.28 7.17
N ASP A 33 -11.61 -8.70 7.54
CA ASP A 33 -11.50 -7.28 7.89
C ASP A 33 -11.18 -6.39 6.68
N LEU A 34 -11.00 -6.99 5.50
CA LEU A 34 -10.58 -6.26 4.31
C LEU A 34 -11.72 -6.02 3.35
N GLU A 35 -11.80 -4.79 2.84
CA GLU A 35 -12.78 -4.40 1.82
C GLU A 35 -12.25 -4.68 0.42
N GLU A 36 -10.98 -4.39 0.18
CA GLU A 36 -10.35 -4.59 -1.11
C GLU A 36 -8.86 -4.85 -0.93
N ILE A 37 -8.28 -5.53 -1.90
CA ILE A 37 -6.87 -5.93 -1.84
C ILE A 37 -6.30 -6.03 -3.26
N ILE A 38 -5.06 -5.61 -3.43
CA ILE A 38 -4.35 -5.69 -4.71
C ILE A 38 -2.88 -6.00 -4.45
N SER A 39 -2.30 -6.86 -5.28
CA SER A 39 -0.87 -7.17 -5.21
C SER A 39 -0.17 -6.81 -6.51
N LEU A 40 1.08 -6.40 -6.39
CA LEU A 40 1.94 -6.12 -7.53
C LEU A 40 3.37 -6.61 -7.26
N ASN A 41 4.10 -6.88 -8.34
CA ASN A 41 5.54 -7.11 -8.26
C ASN A 41 6.25 -5.79 -8.52
N SER A 42 7.03 -5.31 -7.55
CA SER A 42 7.79 -4.08 -7.70
C SER A 42 9.21 -4.39 -8.15
N HIS A 43 9.70 -3.63 -9.12
CA HIS A 43 11.05 -3.77 -9.66
C HIS A 43 12.08 -2.94 -8.88
N ASN A 44 11.65 -1.93 -8.15
CA ASN A 44 12.57 -1.09 -7.39
C ASN A 44 12.68 -1.55 -5.93
N GLU A 45 13.56 -0.90 -5.18
CA GLU A 45 13.89 -1.30 -3.81
C GLU A 45 13.14 -0.47 -2.76
N PHE A 46 12.21 0.38 -3.20
CA PHE A 46 11.52 1.30 -2.32
C PHE A 46 10.05 0.92 -2.15
N LEU A 47 9.55 1.14 -0.94
CA LEU A 47 8.12 1.09 -0.63
C LEU A 47 7.65 2.52 -0.41
N PHE A 48 6.67 2.96 -1.21
CA PHE A 48 6.13 4.31 -1.14
C PHE A 48 4.78 4.32 -0.44
N SER A 49 4.49 5.40 0.28
CA SER A 49 3.17 5.53 0.90
C SER A 49 2.09 5.75 -0.18
N PRO A 50 1.05 4.91 -0.17
CA PRO A 50 -0.05 5.07 -1.14
C PRO A 50 -1.01 6.20 -0.79
N VAL A 51 -0.95 6.74 0.42
CA VAL A 51 -1.89 7.73 0.93
C VAL A 51 -1.21 8.71 1.88
N HIS A 52 -1.90 9.84 2.15
CA HIS A 52 -1.58 10.70 3.29
C HIS A 52 -2.20 10.09 4.55
N GLY A 53 -1.48 10.08 5.64
CA GLY A 53 -2.04 9.60 6.89
C GLY A 53 -1.02 9.52 8.01
N GLU A 54 -1.42 8.87 9.08
CA GLU A 54 -0.58 8.61 10.25
C GLU A 54 -0.19 7.14 10.27
N VAL A 55 1.06 6.86 10.55
CA VAL A 55 1.53 5.47 10.73
C VAL A 55 0.95 4.95 12.04
N ILE A 56 0.07 3.97 11.95
CA ILE A 56 -0.60 3.37 13.11
C ILE A 56 0.17 2.19 13.65
N ASN A 57 0.72 1.39 12.75
CA ASN A 57 1.42 0.16 13.13
C ASN A 57 2.53 -0.19 12.14
N ILE A 58 3.60 -0.78 12.66
CA ILE A 58 4.69 -1.36 11.88
C ILE A 58 4.92 -2.74 12.46
N SER A 59 4.86 -3.78 11.65
CA SER A 59 5.09 -5.15 12.15
C SER A 59 6.52 -5.34 12.61
N LYS A 60 6.72 -6.27 13.57
CA LYS A 60 8.04 -6.53 14.16
C LYS A 60 9.08 -7.00 13.15
N ASP A 61 8.64 -7.72 12.13
CA ASP A 61 9.49 -8.21 11.03
C ASP A 61 9.58 -7.22 9.87
N TYR A 62 8.97 -6.04 10.01
CA TYR A 62 8.85 -5.02 8.96
C TYR A 62 8.10 -5.52 7.72
N GLY A 63 7.28 -6.55 7.86
CA GLY A 63 6.52 -7.11 6.76
C GLY A 63 5.33 -6.26 6.34
N PHE A 64 4.80 -5.38 7.21
CA PHE A 64 3.73 -4.46 6.85
C PHE A 64 3.76 -3.17 7.66
N ILE A 65 3.16 -2.13 7.07
CA ILE A 65 2.91 -0.84 7.70
C ILE A 65 1.42 -0.52 7.52
N GLU A 66 0.76 -0.14 8.60
CA GLU A 66 -0.63 0.31 8.56
C GLU A 66 -0.68 1.83 8.69
N ILE A 67 -1.45 2.47 7.81
CA ILE A 67 -1.61 3.92 7.76
C ILE A 67 -3.07 4.25 7.93
N GLY A 68 -3.38 5.11 8.91
CA GLY A 68 -4.73 5.61 9.16
C GLY A 68 -4.92 6.95 8.49
N MET A 69 -5.92 7.05 7.64
CA MET A 69 -6.27 8.30 6.98
C MET A 69 -7.23 9.10 7.84
N LYS A 70 -7.14 10.43 7.75
CA LYS A 70 -8.05 11.32 8.50
C LYS A 70 -9.52 11.08 8.15
N GLU A 71 -9.79 10.52 6.98
CA GLU A 71 -11.14 10.19 6.51
C GLU A 71 -11.71 8.93 7.15
N GLY A 72 -10.99 8.30 8.05
CA GLY A 72 -11.46 7.12 8.77
C GLY A 72 -11.24 5.79 8.05
N VAL A 73 -10.36 5.76 7.07
CA VAL A 73 -10.01 4.55 6.32
C VAL A 73 -8.57 4.15 6.66
N ASN A 74 -8.36 2.88 6.97
CA ASN A 74 -7.03 2.34 7.23
C ASN A 74 -6.54 1.50 6.06
N ILE A 75 -5.29 1.75 5.68
CA ILE A 75 -4.62 1.07 4.57
C ILE A 75 -3.45 0.28 5.13
N ILE A 76 -3.30 -0.97 4.70
CA ILE A 76 -2.15 -1.79 5.04
C ILE A 76 -1.31 -2.00 3.79
N VAL A 77 -0.03 -1.69 3.88
CA VAL A 77 0.93 -1.96 2.82
C VAL A 77 1.87 -3.05 3.32
N SER A 78 1.89 -4.18 2.64
CA SER A 78 2.73 -5.30 3.06
C SER A 78 3.67 -5.75 1.96
N THR A 79 4.79 -6.34 2.38
CA THR A 79 5.77 -6.94 1.49
C THR A 79 5.98 -8.38 1.91
N HIS A 80 6.31 -9.21 0.94
CA HIS A 80 6.64 -10.60 1.21
C HIS A 80 8.14 -10.72 1.49
N ILE A 81 8.49 -10.72 2.77
CA ILE A 81 9.88 -10.87 3.21
C ILE A 81 10.27 -12.34 3.12
N ASN A 82 11.37 -12.61 2.46
CA ASN A 82 11.93 -13.96 2.34
C ASN A 82 13.46 -13.90 2.38
N LYS A 83 14.14 -15.02 2.19
CA LYS A 83 15.61 -15.07 2.27
C LYS A 83 16.35 -14.22 1.25
N ASN A 84 15.67 -13.84 0.14
CA ASN A 84 16.26 -13.02 -0.92
C ASN A 84 15.91 -11.54 -0.80
N ILE A 85 14.98 -11.20 0.09
CA ILE A 85 14.50 -9.84 0.29
C ILE A 85 14.56 -9.55 1.78
N LYS A 86 15.39 -8.59 2.14
CA LYS A 86 15.55 -8.16 3.53
C LYS A 86 15.01 -6.75 3.67
N ALA A 87 14.06 -6.57 4.59
CA ALA A 87 13.62 -5.24 4.95
C ALA A 87 14.70 -4.55 5.76
N ILE A 88 15.02 -3.32 5.36
CA ILE A 88 15.87 -2.45 6.13
C ILE A 88 14.96 -1.64 7.05
N GLU A 89 15.52 -1.10 8.12
CA GLU A 89 14.79 -0.31 9.10
C GLU A 89 13.84 0.68 8.42
N PRO A 90 12.57 0.77 8.84
CA PRO A 90 11.63 1.72 8.28
C PRO A 90 12.11 3.16 8.41
N MET A 91 11.77 3.98 7.42
CA MET A 91 12.11 5.40 7.39
C MET A 91 11.06 6.26 8.10
N VAL A 92 10.09 5.63 8.74
CA VAL A 92 8.97 6.27 9.43
C VAL A 92 8.76 5.62 10.79
N ASP A 93 8.12 6.33 11.70
CA ASP A 93 7.83 5.86 13.05
C ASP A 93 6.32 5.78 13.27
N ILE A 94 5.92 4.89 14.19
CA ILE A 94 4.51 4.84 14.66
C ILE A 94 4.16 6.19 15.25
N GLY A 95 3.00 6.73 14.86
CA GLY A 95 2.54 8.07 15.25
C GLY A 95 2.99 9.17 14.32
N GLY A 96 3.93 8.90 13.41
CA GLY A 96 4.40 9.89 12.44
C GLY A 96 3.42 10.06 11.28
N GLU A 97 3.36 11.26 10.72
CA GLU A 97 2.58 11.52 9.52
C GLU A 97 3.38 11.23 8.28
N VAL A 98 2.70 10.70 7.25
CA VAL A 98 3.29 10.44 5.95
C VAL A 98 2.48 11.10 4.86
N LEU A 99 3.16 11.46 3.79
CA LEU A 99 2.55 12.01 2.58
C LEU A 99 2.53 10.94 1.50
N THR A 100 1.55 11.01 0.62
CA THR A 100 1.51 10.15 -0.58
C THR A 100 2.82 10.27 -1.35
N GLY A 101 3.41 9.12 -1.70
CA GLY A 101 4.68 9.08 -2.44
C GLY A 101 5.92 9.16 -1.56
N GLN A 102 5.78 9.38 -0.27
CA GLN A 102 6.91 9.36 0.66
C GLN A 102 7.46 7.94 0.79
N ILE A 103 8.78 7.82 0.87
CA ILE A 103 9.42 6.51 1.08
C ILE A 103 9.14 6.05 2.51
N LEU A 104 8.53 4.89 2.65
CA LEU A 104 8.25 4.25 3.94
C LEU A 104 9.40 3.35 4.36
N MET A 105 10.00 2.66 3.40
CA MET A 105 10.97 1.61 3.65
C MET A 105 11.73 1.31 2.38
N TYR A 106 12.93 0.75 2.50
CA TYR A 106 13.60 0.17 1.35
C TYR A 106 14.13 -1.22 1.69
N PHE A 107 14.49 -1.98 0.67
CA PHE A 107 14.85 -3.38 0.80
C PHE A 107 16.20 -3.64 0.16
N GLU A 108 16.95 -4.55 0.77
CA GLU A 108 18.09 -5.19 0.11
C GLU A 108 17.56 -6.43 -0.60
N LYS A 109 17.87 -6.54 -1.87
CA LYS A 109 17.53 -7.71 -2.68
C LYS A 109 18.78 -8.46 -3.05
N GLU A 110 18.73 -9.79 -2.95
CA GLU A 110 19.71 -10.64 -3.59
C GLU A 110 19.24 -10.88 -5.02
N ASN A 111 20.14 -10.66 -5.99
CA ASN A 111 19.83 -10.75 -7.41
C ASN A 111 18.79 -9.71 -7.86
N ASP A 112 18.33 -9.78 -9.09
CA ASP A 112 17.33 -8.89 -9.66
C ASP A 112 15.90 -9.38 -9.41
N CYS A 113 15.62 -9.89 -8.21
CA CYS A 113 14.27 -10.36 -7.90
C CYS A 113 13.32 -9.19 -7.70
N ASP A 114 12.05 -9.41 -8.06
CA ASP A 114 10.99 -8.45 -7.77
C ASP A 114 10.50 -8.61 -6.34
N ILE A 115 9.95 -7.52 -5.80
CA ILE A 115 9.39 -7.50 -4.44
C ILE A 115 7.88 -7.51 -4.55
N PRO A 116 7.19 -8.57 -4.09
CA PRO A 116 5.74 -8.56 -4.04
C PRO A 116 5.24 -7.58 -2.98
N ILE A 117 4.36 -6.67 -3.37
CA ILE A 117 3.74 -5.69 -2.48
C ILE A 117 2.24 -5.86 -2.55
N THR A 118 1.58 -5.88 -1.41
CA THR A 118 0.13 -5.94 -1.31
C THR A 118 -0.40 -4.72 -0.58
N VAL A 119 -1.39 -4.08 -1.18
CA VAL A 119 -2.13 -2.98 -0.56
C VAL A 119 -3.52 -3.50 -0.23
N ALA A 120 -3.89 -3.38 1.04
CA ALA A 120 -5.19 -3.82 1.53
C ALA A 120 -5.91 -2.64 2.18
N ILE A 121 -7.20 -2.54 1.91
CA ILE A 121 -8.07 -1.52 2.49
C ILE A 121 -8.94 -2.20 3.53
N LYS A 122 -8.88 -1.75 4.77
CA LYS A 122 -9.74 -2.27 5.83
C LYS A 122 -11.17 -1.80 5.64
N LYS A 123 -12.13 -2.65 6.02
CA LYS A 123 -13.54 -2.30 6.02
C LYS A 123 -13.78 -1.03 6.85
N SER A 124 -14.58 -0.14 6.31
CA SER A 124 -14.94 1.11 6.95
C SER A 124 -16.34 1.54 6.53
N HIS A 125 -17.11 2.04 7.46
CA HIS A 125 -18.42 2.61 7.17
C HIS A 125 -18.34 3.87 6.30
N SER A 126 -17.15 4.46 6.19
CA SER A 126 -16.95 5.65 5.36
C SER A 126 -16.84 5.34 3.88
N ILE A 127 -16.62 4.08 3.50
CA ILE A 127 -16.42 3.70 2.10
C ILE A 127 -17.76 3.40 1.43
N LEU A 128 -18.07 4.14 0.37
CA LEU A 128 -19.24 3.91 -0.46
C LEU A 128 -18.93 2.95 -1.62
N LYS A 129 -17.78 3.15 -2.29
CA LYS A 129 -17.42 2.38 -3.47
C LYS A 129 -15.90 2.40 -3.68
N ILE A 130 -15.37 1.30 -4.21
CA ILE A 130 -13.96 1.19 -4.60
C ILE A 130 -13.89 0.81 -6.08
N VAL A 131 -13.06 1.52 -6.84
CA VAL A 131 -12.79 1.22 -8.24
C VAL A 131 -11.29 0.97 -8.38
N LYS A 132 -10.93 -0.22 -8.86
CA LYS A 132 -9.52 -0.55 -9.14
C LYS A 132 -9.13 -0.06 -10.52
N SER A 133 -7.90 0.43 -10.65
CA SER A 133 -7.32 0.78 -11.94
C SER A 133 -7.24 -0.47 -12.82
N LYS A 134 -7.43 -0.30 -14.13
CA LYS A 134 -7.29 -1.38 -15.10
C LYS A 134 -5.87 -1.53 -15.64
N ASN A 135 -4.96 -0.65 -15.24
CA ASN A 135 -3.57 -0.71 -15.68
C ASN A 135 -2.87 -1.92 -15.09
N LYS A 136 -2.18 -2.68 -15.94
CA LYS A 136 -1.41 -3.86 -15.53
C LYS A 136 0.03 -3.51 -15.17
N ASN A 137 0.57 -2.46 -15.76
CA ASN A 137 1.89 -1.93 -15.45
C ASN A 137 1.70 -0.62 -14.72
N ILE A 138 2.30 -0.51 -13.55
CA ILE A 138 2.11 0.63 -12.64
C ILE A 138 3.46 1.29 -12.39
N VAL A 139 3.49 2.61 -12.43
CA VAL A 139 4.64 3.41 -12.02
C VAL A 139 4.25 4.31 -10.85
N VAL A 140 5.26 4.81 -10.15
CA VAL A 140 5.06 5.75 -9.03
C VAL A 140 4.30 6.98 -9.55
N ASN A 141 3.40 7.51 -8.74
CA ASN A 141 2.47 8.60 -9.05
C ASN A 141 1.25 8.20 -9.88
N GLU A 142 1.09 6.91 -10.20
CA GLU A 142 -0.16 6.41 -10.74
C GLU A 142 -1.04 5.88 -9.60
N TYR A 143 -2.37 6.02 -9.74
CA TYR A 143 -3.26 5.42 -8.75
C TYR A 143 -3.55 3.96 -9.11
N ILE A 144 -3.75 3.15 -8.07
CA ILE A 144 -4.14 1.74 -8.21
C ILE A 144 -5.61 1.52 -7.86
N MET A 145 -6.16 2.37 -7.00
CA MET A 145 -7.57 2.32 -6.60
C MET A 145 -8.08 3.74 -6.38
N LYS A 146 -9.38 3.90 -6.55
CA LYS A 146 -10.10 5.13 -6.18
C LYS A 146 -11.19 4.76 -5.19
N LEU A 147 -11.24 5.45 -4.06
CA LEU A 147 -12.28 5.30 -3.06
C LEU A 147 -13.27 6.45 -3.20
N ASN A 148 -14.55 6.12 -3.22
CA ASN A 148 -15.62 7.09 -3.04
C ASN A 148 -16.12 6.93 -1.60
N LEU A 149 -16.12 8.02 -0.85
CA LEU A 149 -16.53 8.06 0.55
C LEU A 149 -17.94 8.62 0.68
N ILE A 150 -18.60 8.26 1.75
CA ILE A 150 -19.92 8.79 2.11
C ILE A 150 -19.82 10.25 2.49
#